data_cd6db504304ba22ccc7df9735dc918b7
#
_entry.id   cd6db504304ba22ccc7df9735dc918b7
#
_cell.length_a   1.000
_cell.length_b   1.000
_cell.length_c   1.000
_cell.angle_alpha   90.00
_cell.angle_beta   90.00
_cell.angle_gamma   90.00
#
_symmetry.space_group_name_H-M   'P 1'
#
loop_
_entity.id
_entity.type
_entity.pdbx_description
1 polymer ?
#
loop_
_entity_poly.entity_id
_entity_poly.type
_entity_poly.pdbx_seq_one_letter_code
_entity_poly.pdbx_strand_id
1 'polypeptide(L)'
;MAIKLFQSQTSMFCEKVRIVLALKKVPYEIVDVRKDERKSLIEYTGQRKVPSMDYNGECVIDSTVISARLEKDYPNNSIYPESAADKGLCLALEDWSDEVLIHANHAMRRAETPDARKKAEAEWDGHFNTLDLLYSGKKFVFQQMTIADAAIFSQLHYLYTTVKYEIPTKYKNVHSFMDNMRQLLRLKSLADSFEAHSL
;
A
#
# COMPACT_ATOMS: atom_id res chain seq x y z
N MET A 1 -4.02 14.67 20.45
CA MET A 1 -4.41 13.33 19.95
C MET A 1 -3.11 12.59 19.68
N ALA A 2 -2.93 11.40 20.25
CA ALA A 2 -1.75 10.59 20.06
C ALA A 2 -2.13 9.36 19.23
N ILE A 3 -1.69 9.31 17.98
CA ILE A 3 -1.85 8.15 17.11
C ILE A 3 -0.50 7.45 17.05
N LYS A 4 -0.49 6.13 17.32
CA LYS A 4 0.70 5.29 17.14
C LYS A 4 0.42 4.22 16.11
N LEU A 5 1.31 4.09 15.13
CA LEU A 5 1.24 3.04 14.11
C LEU A 5 2.26 1.95 14.43
N PHE A 6 1.78 0.78 14.83
CA PHE A 6 2.59 -0.42 14.91
C PHE A 6 2.80 -0.96 13.52
N GLN A 7 4.04 -0.94 13.05
CA GLN A 7 4.36 -1.25 11.67
C GLN A 7 5.64 -2.08 11.49
N SER A 8 5.77 -2.67 10.31
CA SER A 8 7.03 -3.10 9.72
C SER A 8 7.30 -2.27 8.47
N GLN A 9 8.51 -1.77 8.35
CA GLN A 9 8.92 -0.90 7.24
C GLN A 9 8.69 -1.54 5.86
N THR A 10 8.89 -2.86 5.74
CA THR A 10 8.75 -3.61 4.48
C THR A 10 7.34 -4.15 4.23
N SER A 11 6.35 -3.83 5.07
CA SER A 11 4.98 -4.30 4.86
C SER A 11 4.22 -3.38 3.92
N MET A 12 3.69 -3.92 2.82
CA MET A 12 2.85 -3.21 1.87
C MET A 12 1.56 -2.68 2.52
N PHE A 13 0.97 -3.43 3.45
CA PHE A 13 -0.21 -2.96 4.19
C PHE A 13 0.10 -1.79 5.13
N CYS A 14 1.28 -1.79 5.74
CA CYS A 14 1.73 -0.63 6.53
C CYS A 14 1.99 0.57 5.62
N GLU A 15 2.54 0.36 4.44
CA GLU A 15 2.75 1.44 3.46
C GLU A 15 1.44 2.04 3.00
N LYS A 16 0.42 1.23 2.69
CA LYS A 16 -0.93 1.70 2.38
C LYS A 16 -1.44 2.68 3.47
N VAL A 17 -1.34 2.31 4.74
CA VAL A 17 -1.76 3.17 5.86
C VAL A 17 -0.90 4.44 5.97
N ARG A 18 0.43 4.34 5.80
CA ARG A 18 1.30 5.53 5.78
C ARG A 18 0.92 6.52 4.69
N ILE A 19 0.58 6.03 3.50
CA ILE A 19 0.11 6.87 2.38
C ILE A 19 -1.18 7.60 2.77
N VAL A 20 -2.13 6.92 3.39
CA VAL A 20 -3.38 7.54 3.86
C VAL A 20 -3.11 8.60 4.92
N LEU A 21 -2.26 8.31 5.90
CA LEU A 21 -1.87 9.27 6.95
C LEU A 21 -1.21 10.52 6.35
N ALA A 22 -0.29 10.32 5.39
CA ALA A 22 0.39 11.42 4.71
C ALA A 22 -0.59 12.27 3.88
N LEU A 23 -1.50 11.65 3.11
CA LEU A 23 -2.51 12.36 2.33
C LEU A 23 -3.41 13.21 3.21
N LYS A 24 -3.82 12.68 4.35
CA LYS A 24 -4.67 13.36 5.33
C LYS A 24 -3.90 14.32 6.24
N LYS A 25 -2.58 14.37 6.13
CA LYS A 25 -1.68 15.17 6.98
C LYS A 25 -1.91 14.91 8.47
N VAL A 26 -2.14 13.66 8.84
CA VAL A 26 -2.36 13.26 10.24
C VAL A 26 -1.02 12.92 10.86
N PRO A 27 -0.61 13.61 11.94
CA PRO A 27 0.63 13.29 12.64
C PRO A 27 0.46 11.99 13.43
N TYR A 28 1.50 11.17 13.46
CA TYR A 28 1.52 9.90 14.17
C TYR A 28 2.94 9.52 14.61
N GLU A 29 3.01 8.65 15.61
CA GLU A 29 4.25 8.03 16.09
C GLU A 29 4.42 6.65 15.47
N ILE A 30 5.64 6.30 15.07
CA ILE A 30 5.97 4.97 14.53
C ILE A 30 6.47 4.07 15.66
N VAL A 31 5.84 2.89 15.78
CA VAL A 31 6.33 1.77 16.57
C VAL A 31 6.82 0.67 15.60
N ASP A 32 8.14 0.60 15.38
CA ASP A 32 8.71 -0.46 14.52
C ASP A 32 8.75 -1.78 15.28
N VAL A 33 7.81 -2.66 14.97
CA VAL A 33 7.62 -3.94 15.65
C VAL A 33 8.74 -4.96 15.42
N ARG A 34 9.71 -4.66 14.54
CA ARG A 34 10.89 -5.52 14.33
C ARG A 34 11.94 -5.30 15.40
N LYS A 35 11.96 -4.12 16.04
CA LYS A 35 12.95 -3.77 17.05
C LYS A 35 12.83 -4.60 18.34
N ASP A 36 11.64 -5.11 18.62
CA ASP A 36 11.34 -5.87 19.83
C ASP A 36 10.69 -7.24 19.55
N GLU A 37 10.92 -7.80 18.37
CA GLU A 37 10.35 -9.09 17.94
C GLU A 37 8.81 -9.14 18.02
N ARG A 38 8.16 -8.00 17.86
CA ARG A 38 6.69 -7.80 17.95
C ARG A 38 6.12 -7.92 19.36
N LYS A 39 6.92 -7.82 20.40
CA LYS A 39 6.43 -7.89 21.80
C LYS A 39 5.44 -6.78 22.10
N SER A 40 5.80 -5.53 21.83
CA SER A 40 4.90 -4.37 22.02
C SER A 40 3.58 -4.50 21.25
N LEU A 41 3.64 -5.03 20.02
CA LEU A 41 2.44 -5.28 19.22
C LEU A 41 1.54 -6.34 19.86
N ILE A 42 2.11 -7.48 20.29
CA ILE A 42 1.35 -8.57 20.89
C ILE A 42 0.73 -8.15 22.21
N GLU A 43 1.48 -7.44 23.04
CA GLU A 43 1.00 -6.91 24.32
C GLU A 43 -0.19 -5.95 24.13
N TYR A 44 -0.13 -5.10 23.10
CA TYR A 44 -1.18 -4.12 22.86
C TYR A 44 -2.39 -4.70 22.13
N THR A 45 -2.18 -5.60 21.12
CA THR A 45 -3.24 -6.03 20.20
C THR A 45 -3.67 -7.47 20.36
N GLY A 46 -2.91 -8.30 21.08
CA GLY A 46 -3.13 -9.74 21.18
C GLY A 46 -2.76 -10.53 19.91
N GLN A 47 -2.21 -9.88 18.88
CA GLN A 47 -1.90 -10.52 17.59
C GLN A 47 -0.54 -10.09 17.02
N ARG A 48 -0.09 -10.76 15.93
CA ARG A 48 1.20 -10.51 15.29
C ARG A 48 1.12 -9.77 13.95
N LYS A 49 -0.07 -9.49 13.43
CA LYS A 49 -0.25 -8.84 12.13
C LYS A 49 -0.07 -7.32 12.22
N VAL A 50 0.51 -6.74 11.21
CA VAL A 50 0.64 -5.29 11.02
C VAL A 50 0.03 -4.89 9.68
N PRO A 51 -0.48 -3.66 9.57
CA PRO A 51 -0.50 -2.57 10.56
C PRO A 51 -1.51 -2.79 11.67
N SER A 52 -1.22 -2.21 12.83
CA SER A 52 -2.19 -1.97 13.90
C SER A 52 -2.00 -0.55 14.40
N MET A 53 -3.04 0.08 14.90
CA MET A 53 -3.00 1.49 15.31
C MET A 53 -3.55 1.65 16.74
N ASP A 54 -2.80 2.35 17.59
CA ASP A 54 -3.33 2.96 18.79
C ASP A 54 -3.93 4.30 18.41
N TYR A 55 -5.25 4.36 18.40
CA TYR A 55 -6.00 5.55 18.06
C TYR A 55 -6.57 6.20 19.33
N ASN A 56 -5.77 7.01 20.02
CA ASN A 56 -6.14 7.65 21.28
C ASN A 56 -6.57 6.64 22.38
N GLY A 57 -5.90 5.50 22.46
CA GLY A 57 -6.21 4.43 23.41
C GLY A 57 -7.13 3.34 22.86
N GLU A 58 -7.72 3.53 21.69
CA GLU A 58 -8.50 2.51 20.97
C GLU A 58 -7.60 1.71 20.03
N CYS A 59 -7.60 0.39 20.18
CA CYS A 59 -6.88 -0.50 19.28
C CYS A 59 -7.65 -0.72 17.98
N VAL A 60 -7.11 -0.22 16.86
CA VAL A 60 -7.66 -0.45 15.51
C VAL A 60 -6.72 -1.36 14.75
N ILE A 61 -7.22 -2.45 14.23
CA ILE A 61 -6.48 -3.44 13.46
C ILE A 61 -7.01 -3.53 12.03
N ASP A 62 -6.18 -4.05 11.13
CA ASP A 62 -6.44 -4.14 9.69
C ASP A 62 -6.28 -2.82 8.93
N SER A 63 -5.57 -2.87 7.78
CA SER A 63 -5.23 -1.67 7.02
C SER A 63 -6.43 -0.97 6.41
N THR A 64 -7.45 -1.72 5.97
CA THR A 64 -8.69 -1.18 5.41
C THR A 64 -9.54 -0.53 6.51
N VAL A 65 -9.65 -1.18 7.69
CA VAL A 65 -10.38 -0.64 8.84
C VAL A 65 -9.70 0.63 9.37
N ILE A 66 -8.36 0.63 9.48
CA ILE A 66 -7.59 1.82 9.87
C ILE A 66 -7.82 2.96 8.88
N SER A 67 -7.76 2.69 7.57
CA SER A 67 -7.98 3.69 6.53
C SER A 67 -9.39 4.26 6.55
N ALA A 68 -10.41 3.41 6.76
CA ALA A 68 -11.80 3.83 6.90
C ALA A 68 -12.01 4.69 8.16
N ARG A 69 -11.33 4.37 9.27
CA ARG A 69 -11.37 5.18 10.49
C ARG A 69 -10.74 6.55 10.26
N LEU A 70 -9.59 6.61 9.59
CA LEU A 70 -8.95 7.87 9.24
C LEU A 70 -9.79 8.70 8.28
N GLU A 71 -10.48 8.08 7.31
CA GLU A 71 -11.43 8.78 6.43
C GLU A 71 -12.56 9.41 7.19
N LYS A 72 -13.16 8.68 8.14
CA LYS A 72 -14.28 9.16 8.95
C LYS A 72 -13.89 10.37 9.80
N ASP A 73 -12.75 10.30 10.47
CA ASP A 73 -12.35 11.29 11.46
C ASP A 73 -11.57 12.48 10.85
N TYR A 74 -10.99 12.27 9.64
CA TYR A 74 -10.30 13.28 8.83
C TYR A 74 -10.86 13.31 7.40
N PRO A 75 -12.06 13.85 7.18
CA PRO A 75 -12.75 13.75 5.87
C PRO A 75 -12.08 14.56 4.76
N ASN A 76 -11.22 15.53 5.08
CA ASN A 76 -10.48 16.29 4.09
C ASN A 76 -9.53 15.36 3.29
N ASN A 77 -9.36 15.64 2.00
CA ASN A 77 -8.61 14.79 1.07
C ASN A 77 -9.14 13.36 1.09
N SER A 78 -10.41 13.18 0.71
CA SER A 78 -11.07 11.87 0.71
C SER A 78 -10.26 10.84 -0.06
N ILE A 79 -10.14 9.64 0.51
CA ILE A 79 -9.53 8.47 -0.14
C ILE A 79 -10.54 7.65 -0.93
N TYR A 80 -11.78 8.09 -1.00
CA TYR A 80 -12.84 7.46 -1.79
C TYR A 80 -13.40 8.42 -2.83
N PRO A 81 -13.85 7.92 -4.01
CA PRO A 81 -14.65 8.68 -4.95
C PRO A 81 -15.99 9.10 -4.34
N GLU A 82 -16.58 10.19 -4.88
CA GLU A 82 -17.86 10.72 -4.40
C GLU A 82 -19.05 9.82 -4.78
N SER A 83 -19.06 9.28 -6.02
CA SER A 83 -20.16 8.44 -6.47
C SER A 83 -20.14 7.07 -5.79
N ALA A 84 -21.31 6.54 -5.43
CA ALA A 84 -21.44 5.23 -4.80
C ALA A 84 -20.93 4.10 -5.72
N ALA A 85 -21.14 4.22 -7.03
CA ALA A 85 -20.69 3.25 -8.02
C ALA A 85 -19.14 3.23 -8.08
N ASP A 86 -18.50 4.40 -8.18
CA ASP A 86 -17.04 4.50 -8.21
C ASP A 86 -16.43 4.08 -6.87
N LYS A 87 -17.10 4.37 -5.75
CA LYS A 87 -16.66 3.90 -4.43
C LYS A 87 -16.68 2.39 -4.35
N GLY A 88 -17.70 1.73 -4.89
CA GLY A 88 -17.79 0.27 -4.99
C GLY A 88 -16.62 -0.31 -5.81
N LEU A 89 -16.33 0.29 -6.97
CA LEU A 89 -15.19 -0.12 -7.80
C LEU A 89 -13.85 0.14 -7.08
N CYS A 90 -13.72 1.27 -6.40
CA CYS A 90 -12.53 1.60 -5.62
C CYS A 90 -12.24 0.55 -4.55
N LEU A 91 -13.25 0.15 -3.79
CA LEU A 91 -13.12 -0.90 -2.77
C LEU A 91 -12.80 -2.27 -3.39
N ALA A 92 -13.41 -2.62 -4.51
CA ALA A 92 -13.11 -3.86 -5.23
C ALA A 92 -11.65 -3.89 -5.74
N LEU A 93 -11.11 -2.76 -6.20
CA LEU A 93 -9.71 -2.67 -6.62
C LEU A 93 -8.73 -2.70 -5.44
N GLU A 94 -9.11 -2.12 -4.29
CA GLU A 94 -8.34 -2.25 -3.05
C GLU A 94 -8.26 -3.72 -2.64
N ASP A 95 -9.40 -4.40 -2.56
CA ASP A 95 -9.50 -5.81 -2.21
C ASP A 95 -8.71 -6.70 -3.18
N TRP A 96 -8.86 -6.48 -4.48
CA TRP A 96 -8.07 -7.18 -5.50
C TRP A 96 -6.56 -7.00 -5.28
N SER A 97 -6.12 -5.80 -4.92
CA SER A 97 -4.72 -5.53 -4.61
C SER A 97 -4.27 -6.28 -3.36
N ASP A 98 -5.08 -6.26 -2.31
CA ASP A 98 -4.75 -6.86 -1.02
C ASP A 98 -4.83 -8.40 -1.03
N GLU A 99 -5.64 -9.00 -1.92
CA GLU A 99 -5.82 -10.45 -1.97
C GLU A 99 -5.10 -11.10 -3.16
N VAL A 100 -5.06 -10.45 -4.33
CA VAL A 100 -4.49 -11.06 -5.54
C VAL A 100 -3.04 -10.64 -5.73
N LEU A 101 -2.72 -9.34 -5.73
CA LEU A 101 -1.35 -8.90 -5.96
C LEU A 101 -0.38 -9.31 -4.84
N ILE A 102 -0.88 -9.44 -3.60
CA ILE A 102 -0.06 -9.97 -2.50
C ILE A 102 0.36 -11.42 -2.76
N HIS A 103 -0.55 -12.24 -3.29
CA HIS A 103 -0.21 -13.63 -3.61
C HIS A 103 0.83 -13.70 -4.72
N ALA A 104 0.70 -12.89 -5.77
CA ALA A 104 1.71 -12.77 -6.83
C ALA A 104 3.07 -12.30 -6.28
N ASN A 105 3.09 -11.33 -5.36
CA ASN A 105 4.31 -10.89 -4.66
C ASN A 105 4.94 -12.01 -3.84
N HIS A 106 4.13 -12.77 -3.13
CA HIS A 106 4.62 -13.92 -2.35
C HIS A 106 5.15 -15.04 -3.24
N ALA A 107 4.47 -15.34 -4.36
CA ALA A 107 4.94 -16.30 -5.35
C ALA A 107 6.30 -15.89 -5.91
N MET A 108 6.43 -14.64 -6.33
CA MET A 108 7.68 -14.08 -6.85
C MET A 108 8.82 -14.14 -5.81
N ARG A 109 8.55 -13.78 -4.57
CA ARG A 109 9.54 -13.80 -3.48
C ARG A 109 10.01 -15.20 -3.12
N ARG A 110 9.13 -16.22 -3.23
CA ARG A 110 9.42 -17.63 -2.89
C ARG A 110 9.91 -18.45 -4.07
N ALA A 111 10.04 -17.86 -5.25
CA ALA A 111 10.46 -18.56 -6.45
C ALA A 111 11.97 -18.88 -6.41
N GLU A 112 12.33 -20.01 -5.85
CA GLU A 112 13.72 -20.47 -5.70
C GLU A 112 14.25 -21.23 -6.92
N THR A 113 13.36 -21.76 -7.78
CA THR A 113 13.76 -22.47 -9.00
C THR A 113 13.49 -21.63 -10.25
N PRO A 114 14.23 -21.83 -11.36
CA PRO A 114 13.99 -21.12 -12.63
C PRO A 114 12.55 -21.28 -13.13
N ASP A 115 11.96 -22.45 -13.02
CA ASP A 115 10.59 -22.72 -13.45
C ASP A 115 9.56 -21.99 -12.57
N ALA A 116 9.74 -22.01 -11.26
CA ALA A 116 8.88 -21.25 -10.34
C ALA A 116 9.01 -19.75 -10.60
N ARG A 117 10.21 -19.26 -10.87
CA ARG A 117 10.45 -17.85 -11.22
C ARG A 117 9.75 -17.46 -12.50
N LYS A 118 9.91 -18.25 -13.56
CA LYS A 118 9.23 -18.01 -14.85
C LYS A 118 7.72 -17.98 -14.72
N LYS A 119 7.14 -18.89 -13.90
CA LYS A 119 5.71 -18.92 -13.65
C LYS A 119 5.24 -17.64 -12.92
N ALA A 120 5.94 -17.22 -11.88
CA ALA A 120 5.62 -16.00 -11.14
C ALA A 120 5.78 -14.73 -11.99
N GLU A 121 6.77 -14.68 -12.88
CA GLU A 121 6.94 -13.58 -13.84
C GLU A 121 5.80 -13.52 -14.85
N ALA A 122 5.34 -14.68 -15.36
CA ALA A 122 4.19 -14.73 -16.26
C ALA A 122 2.89 -14.29 -15.58
N GLU A 123 2.70 -14.62 -14.30
CA GLU A 123 1.58 -14.13 -13.50
C GLU A 123 1.62 -12.61 -13.36
N TRP A 124 2.78 -12.05 -13.00
CA TRP A 124 2.97 -10.60 -12.93
C TRP A 124 2.81 -9.90 -14.28
N ASP A 125 3.23 -10.51 -15.41
CA ASP A 125 3.01 -9.95 -16.74
C ASP A 125 1.51 -9.78 -17.04
N GLY A 126 0.67 -10.73 -16.60
CA GLY A 126 -0.80 -10.61 -16.65
C GLY A 126 -1.33 -9.45 -15.81
N HIS A 127 -0.83 -9.28 -14.57
CA HIS A 127 -1.22 -8.17 -13.71
C HIS A 127 -0.77 -6.81 -14.27
N PHE A 128 0.44 -6.72 -14.82
CA PHE A 128 0.92 -5.50 -15.46
C PHE A 128 0.09 -5.12 -16.69
N ASN A 129 -0.35 -6.09 -17.51
CA ASN A 129 -1.28 -5.82 -18.60
C ASN A 129 -2.59 -5.19 -18.10
N THR A 130 -3.16 -5.75 -17.02
CA THR A 130 -4.38 -5.24 -16.40
C THR A 130 -4.18 -3.82 -15.86
N LEU A 131 -3.09 -3.59 -15.13
CA LEU A 131 -2.75 -2.29 -14.56
C LEU A 131 -2.45 -1.24 -15.64
N ASP A 132 -1.73 -1.64 -16.70
CA ASP A 132 -1.40 -0.72 -17.79
C ASP A 132 -2.65 -0.23 -18.52
N LEU A 133 -3.66 -1.10 -18.69
CA LEU A 133 -4.98 -0.73 -19.21
C LEU A 133 -5.75 0.14 -18.22
N LEU A 134 -5.75 -0.21 -16.93
CA LEU A 134 -6.45 0.53 -15.88
C LEU A 134 -6.00 1.99 -15.80
N TYR A 135 -4.69 2.23 -15.94
CA TYR A 135 -4.07 3.57 -15.87
C TYR A 135 -3.92 4.25 -17.24
N SER A 136 -4.43 3.66 -18.33
CA SER A 136 -4.31 4.24 -19.67
C SER A 136 -4.94 5.63 -19.75
N GLY A 137 -4.12 6.64 -20.05
CA GLY A 137 -4.54 8.05 -20.13
C GLY A 137 -4.96 8.66 -18.79
N LYS A 138 -4.65 8.02 -17.66
CA LYS A 138 -5.06 8.46 -16.32
C LYS A 138 -3.85 8.66 -15.41
N LYS A 139 -3.97 9.62 -14.52
CA LYS A 139 -3.00 9.87 -13.45
C LYS A 139 -3.20 8.91 -12.27
N PHE A 140 -4.47 8.68 -11.92
CA PHE A 140 -4.97 7.75 -10.91
C PHE A 140 -6.17 7.00 -11.48
N VAL A 141 -6.64 5.94 -10.83
CA VAL A 141 -7.82 5.18 -11.29
C VAL A 141 -9.04 6.10 -11.47
N PHE A 142 -9.21 7.02 -10.52
CA PHE A 142 -10.26 8.04 -10.55
C PHE A 142 -9.66 9.42 -10.78
N GLN A 143 -10.46 10.48 -10.63
CA GLN A 143 -9.98 11.87 -10.81
C GLN A 143 -8.95 12.29 -9.77
N GLN A 144 -9.01 11.69 -8.59
CA GLN A 144 -8.07 11.91 -7.49
C GLN A 144 -7.47 10.58 -7.03
N MET A 145 -6.36 10.65 -6.29
CA MET A 145 -5.77 9.49 -5.64
C MET A 145 -6.72 8.92 -4.59
N THR A 146 -6.90 7.60 -4.62
CA THR A 146 -7.81 6.87 -3.74
C THR A 146 -7.09 5.75 -3.00
N ILE A 147 -7.80 5.07 -2.10
CA ILE A 147 -7.26 3.91 -1.38
C ILE A 147 -6.86 2.77 -2.33
N ALA A 148 -7.55 2.63 -3.48
CA ALA A 148 -7.17 1.67 -4.52
C ALA A 148 -5.77 1.97 -5.08
N ASP A 149 -5.48 3.24 -5.39
CA ASP A 149 -4.15 3.65 -5.86
C ASP A 149 -3.08 3.43 -4.78
N ALA A 150 -3.40 3.72 -3.51
CA ALA A 150 -2.49 3.48 -2.39
C ALA A 150 -2.17 1.99 -2.23
N ALA A 151 -3.18 1.11 -2.32
CA ALA A 151 -3.00 -0.33 -2.22
C ALA A 151 -2.16 -0.87 -3.38
N ILE A 152 -2.51 -0.53 -4.63
CA ILE A 152 -1.78 -0.96 -5.83
C ILE A 152 -0.33 -0.45 -5.79
N PHE A 153 -0.11 0.82 -5.46
CA PHE A 153 1.24 1.38 -5.34
C PHE A 153 2.07 0.61 -4.33
N SER A 154 1.52 0.30 -3.16
CA SER A 154 2.24 -0.41 -2.10
C SER A 154 2.67 -1.82 -2.54
N GLN A 155 1.86 -2.52 -3.33
CA GLN A 155 2.21 -3.83 -3.90
C GLN A 155 3.34 -3.73 -4.94
N LEU A 156 3.24 -2.77 -5.86
CA LEU A 156 4.26 -2.52 -6.89
C LEU A 156 5.58 -2.04 -6.26
N HIS A 157 5.48 -1.20 -5.25
CA HIS A 157 6.65 -0.71 -4.52
C HIS A 157 7.36 -1.84 -3.74
N TYR A 158 6.60 -2.73 -3.11
CA TYR A 158 7.15 -3.95 -2.48
C TYR A 158 7.83 -4.86 -3.51
N LEU A 159 7.21 -5.07 -4.67
CA LEU A 159 7.79 -5.86 -5.76
C LEU A 159 9.16 -5.30 -6.17
N TYR A 160 9.26 -3.99 -6.33
CA TYR A 160 10.50 -3.32 -6.70
C TYR A 160 11.54 -3.31 -5.56
N THR A 161 11.15 -2.89 -4.36
CA THR A 161 12.10 -2.64 -3.27
C THR A 161 12.49 -3.88 -2.48
N THR A 162 11.57 -4.82 -2.28
CA THR A 162 11.77 -6.00 -1.43
C THR A 162 12.05 -7.25 -2.26
N VAL A 163 11.26 -7.48 -3.31
CA VAL A 163 11.43 -8.64 -4.20
C VAL A 163 12.54 -8.40 -5.22
N LYS A 164 12.91 -7.12 -5.47
CA LYS A 164 13.94 -6.71 -6.43
C LYS A 164 13.60 -7.14 -7.87
N TYR A 165 12.33 -6.97 -8.24
CA TYR A 165 11.87 -7.19 -9.59
C TYR A 165 11.45 -5.85 -10.23
N GLU A 166 12.04 -5.55 -11.39
CA GLU A 166 11.75 -4.32 -12.12
C GLU A 166 10.52 -4.50 -13.01
N ILE A 167 9.67 -3.48 -13.02
CA ILE A 167 8.51 -3.44 -13.92
C ILE A 167 9.03 -3.35 -15.37
N PRO A 168 8.64 -4.27 -16.28
CA PRO A 168 9.09 -4.21 -17.66
C PRO A 168 8.72 -2.88 -18.35
N THR A 169 9.65 -2.31 -19.08
CA THR A 169 9.54 -0.96 -19.71
C THR A 169 8.40 -0.82 -20.72
N LYS A 170 7.85 -1.93 -21.21
CA LYS A 170 6.67 -1.95 -22.09
C LYS A 170 5.40 -1.41 -21.41
N TYR A 171 5.30 -1.47 -20.07
CA TYR A 171 4.14 -1.03 -19.28
C TYR A 171 4.25 0.45 -18.91
N LYS A 172 4.10 1.31 -19.89
CA LYS A 172 4.32 2.76 -19.79
C LYS A 172 3.36 3.45 -18.81
N ASN A 173 2.09 3.01 -18.80
CA ASN A 173 1.08 3.62 -17.93
C ASN A 173 1.34 3.24 -16.46
N VAL A 174 1.83 2.01 -16.19
CA VAL A 174 2.24 1.61 -14.84
C VAL A 174 3.43 2.43 -14.37
N HIS A 175 4.44 2.66 -15.22
CA HIS A 175 5.56 3.56 -14.87
C HIS A 175 5.07 4.98 -14.60
N SER A 176 4.21 5.53 -15.45
CA SER A 176 3.63 6.87 -15.25
C SER A 176 2.83 6.97 -13.94
N PHE A 177 2.06 5.94 -13.59
CA PHE A 177 1.36 5.86 -12.33
C PHE A 177 2.33 5.86 -11.13
N MET A 178 3.37 5.03 -11.17
CA MET A 178 4.39 4.99 -10.11
C MET A 178 5.07 6.36 -9.93
N ASP A 179 5.36 7.06 -11.02
CA ASP A 179 5.94 8.42 -10.96
C ASP A 179 4.95 9.44 -10.41
N ASN A 180 3.68 9.36 -10.78
CA ASN A 180 2.64 10.22 -10.22
C ASN A 180 2.49 10.05 -8.70
N MET A 181 2.52 8.80 -8.23
CA MET A 181 2.48 8.50 -6.80
C MET A 181 3.71 9.05 -6.07
N ARG A 182 4.92 8.87 -6.62
CA ARG A 182 6.15 9.44 -6.06
C ARG A 182 6.07 10.95 -5.95
N GLN A 183 5.63 11.64 -7.00
CA GLN A 183 5.46 13.09 -6.97
C GLN A 183 4.46 13.53 -5.91
N LEU A 184 3.31 12.85 -5.81
CA LEU A 184 2.29 13.15 -4.81
C LEU A 184 2.83 13.02 -3.38
N LEU A 185 3.59 11.97 -3.12
CA LEU A 185 4.19 11.66 -1.83
C LEU A 185 5.50 12.43 -1.59
N ARG A 186 5.94 13.26 -2.54
CA ARG A 186 7.20 14.01 -2.52
C ARG A 186 8.44 13.13 -2.34
N LEU A 187 8.39 11.93 -2.88
CA LEU A 187 9.50 10.99 -2.83
C LEU A 187 10.53 11.30 -3.93
N LYS A 188 11.82 11.24 -3.60
CA LYS A 188 12.91 11.43 -4.56
C LYS A 188 13.11 10.20 -5.44
N SER A 189 12.91 9.01 -4.85
CA SER A 189 13.02 7.72 -5.52
C SER A 189 11.98 6.76 -4.97
N LEU A 190 11.81 5.58 -5.60
CA LEU A 190 10.97 4.52 -5.04
C LEU A 190 11.48 4.00 -3.69
N ALA A 191 12.79 4.10 -3.43
CA ALA A 191 13.39 3.71 -2.16
C ALA A 191 13.05 4.66 -1.00
N ASP A 192 12.81 5.95 -1.29
CA ASP A 192 12.58 6.99 -0.28
C ASP A 192 11.22 6.87 0.42
N SER A 193 10.29 6.05 -0.10
CA SER A 193 8.95 5.90 0.48
C SER A 193 8.96 5.35 1.90
N PHE A 194 10.03 4.65 2.30
CA PHE A 194 10.19 4.16 3.67
C PHE A 194 10.70 5.23 4.64
N GLU A 195 11.48 6.18 4.16
CA GLU A 195 12.10 7.23 5.01
C GLU A 195 11.18 8.46 5.16
N ALA A 196 10.45 8.81 4.11
CA ALA A 196 9.63 10.03 4.06
C ALA A 196 8.48 10.08 5.08
N HIS A 197 8.10 8.93 5.65
CA HIS A 197 7.01 8.81 6.63
C HIS A 197 7.52 8.62 8.06
N SER A 198 8.83 8.80 8.28
CA SER A 198 9.49 8.64 9.59
C SER A 198 9.71 9.97 10.33
N LEU A 199 9.17 11.08 9.80
CA LEU A 199 9.33 12.44 10.37
C LEU A 199 8.10 12.91 11.10
#